data_a28d78e2a93e1ab57877bd5ce798eaa7
#
_entry.id   a28d78e2a93e1ab57877bd5ce798eaa7
#
_cell.length_a   1.000
_cell.length_b   1.000
_cell.length_c   1.000
_cell.angle_alpha   90.00
_cell.angle_beta   90.00
_cell.angle_gamma   90.00
#
_symmetry.space_group_name_H-M   'P 1'
#
loop_
_entity.id
_entity.type
_entity.pdbx_description
1 polymer ?
#
loop_
_entity_poly.entity_id
_entity_poly.type
_entity_poly.pdbx_seq_one_letter_code
_entity_poly.pdbx_strand_id
1 'polypeptide(L)'
;MEHTPLSLYELNSIVRRGIRACMPDEYWVQAELSDVRSNYSGHCYMEFVQKDPRSNSLIAKARGMIWSNVYVRLRPYFERETGQAFVSGISVLVKVTVDFHELYGYSLTVVDIDPTYTIGDMARRRKEILKRLDDEGVLT
;
A
#
# COMPACT_ATOMS: atom_id res chain seq x y z
N MET A 1 -30.33 32.88 -10.23
CA MET A 1 -29.44 32.55 -9.13
C MET A 1 -28.01 32.60 -9.61
N GLU A 2 -27.22 33.43 -8.96
CA GLU A 2 -25.83 33.57 -9.35
C GLU A 2 -24.98 32.49 -8.71
N HIS A 3 -24.04 31.97 -9.47
CA HIS A 3 -23.07 30.97 -9.00
C HIS A 3 -21.70 31.61 -8.95
N THR A 4 -20.97 31.37 -7.86
CA THR A 4 -19.57 31.75 -7.75
C THR A 4 -18.74 30.50 -7.98
N PRO A 5 -18.23 30.31 -9.20
CA PRO A 5 -17.49 29.08 -9.50
C PRO A 5 -16.13 29.07 -8.84
N LEU A 6 -15.69 27.87 -8.46
CA LEU A 6 -14.32 27.62 -8.03
C LEU A 6 -13.52 27.14 -9.24
N SER A 7 -12.23 27.48 -9.28
CA SER A 7 -11.34 26.78 -10.20
C SER A 7 -11.11 25.36 -9.68
N LEU A 8 -10.66 24.47 -10.56
CA LEU A 8 -10.34 23.10 -10.12
C LEU A 8 -9.24 23.10 -9.06
N TYR A 9 -8.24 23.96 -9.22
CA TYR A 9 -7.18 24.09 -8.22
C TYR A 9 -7.75 24.50 -6.85
N GLU A 10 -8.66 25.46 -6.83
CA GLU A 10 -9.30 25.91 -5.59
C GLU A 10 -10.10 24.78 -4.92
N LEU A 11 -10.87 24.03 -5.71
CA LEU A 11 -11.61 22.88 -5.17
C LEU A 11 -10.65 21.84 -4.60
N ASN A 12 -9.60 21.50 -5.35
CA ASN A 12 -8.62 20.50 -4.90
C ASN A 12 -7.86 20.97 -3.65
N SER A 13 -7.63 22.28 -3.50
CA SER A 13 -7.02 22.84 -2.29
C SER A 13 -7.95 22.70 -1.08
N ILE A 14 -9.25 22.84 -1.27
CA ILE A 14 -10.24 22.61 -0.22
C ILE A 14 -10.22 21.14 0.20
N VAL A 15 -10.20 20.23 -0.78
CA VAL A 15 -10.11 18.78 -0.51
C VAL A 15 -8.84 18.47 0.30
N ARG A 16 -7.71 19.02 -0.10
CA ARG A 16 -6.44 18.83 0.60
C ARG A 16 -6.53 19.27 2.06
N ARG A 17 -7.07 20.47 2.30
CA ARG A 17 -7.24 20.99 3.65
C ARG A 17 -8.22 20.17 4.48
N GLY A 18 -9.29 19.71 3.84
CA GLY A 18 -10.29 18.85 4.49
C GLY A 18 -9.69 17.52 4.94
N ILE A 19 -8.90 16.88 4.08
CA ILE A 19 -8.23 15.62 4.42
C ILE A 19 -7.25 15.86 5.57
N ARG A 20 -6.45 16.92 5.51
CA ARG A 20 -5.50 17.24 6.57
C ARG A 20 -6.18 17.50 7.90
N ALA A 21 -7.35 18.15 7.88
CA ALA A 21 -8.12 18.46 9.09
C ALA A 21 -8.81 17.22 9.65
N CYS A 22 -9.34 16.34 8.79
CA CYS A 22 -10.13 15.17 9.21
C CYS A 22 -9.27 13.92 9.41
N MET A 23 -8.14 13.82 8.71
CA MET A 23 -7.27 12.64 8.74
C MET A 23 -5.81 13.03 8.97
N PRO A 24 -5.50 13.69 10.12
CA PRO A 24 -4.13 14.14 10.41
C PRO A 24 -3.23 13.05 10.94
N ASP A 25 -3.78 11.88 11.28
CA ASP A 25 -3.05 10.81 11.95
C ASP A 25 -2.33 9.91 10.96
N GLU A 26 -1.55 8.99 11.51
CA GLU A 26 -0.96 7.89 10.76
C GLU A 26 -1.83 6.65 10.97
N TYR A 27 -1.96 5.84 9.92
CA TYR A 27 -2.84 4.68 9.94
C TYR A 27 -2.08 3.43 9.52
N TRP A 28 -2.34 2.31 10.21
CA TRP A 28 -1.83 1.01 9.80
C TRP A 28 -2.79 0.40 8.78
N VAL A 29 -2.27 0.07 7.60
CA VAL A 29 -3.06 -0.41 6.47
C VAL A 29 -2.50 -1.73 5.97
N GLN A 30 -3.39 -2.72 5.78
CA GLN A 30 -3.07 -3.98 5.13
C GLN A 30 -3.40 -3.87 3.65
N ALA A 31 -2.47 -4.24 2.80
CA ALA A 31 -2.68 -4.20 1.35
C ALA A 31 -1.67 -5.07 0.64
N GLU A 32 -1.98 -5.42 -0.62
CA GLU A 32 -1.04 -6.06 -1.51
C GLU A 32 -0.30 -4.99 -2.30
N LEU A 33 1.00 -5.17 -2.50
CA LEU A 33 1.80 -4.26 -3.31
C LEU A 33 1.65 -4.59 -4.79
N SER A 34 1.52 -3.56 -5.60
CA SER A 34 1.49 -3.67 -7.05
C SER A 34 2.38 -2.57 -7.64
N ASP A 35 2.93 -2.82 -8.82
CA ASP A 35 3.70 -1.83 -9.58
C ASP A 35 4.78 -1.13 -8.73
N VAL A 36 5.54 -1.91 -7.97
CA VAL A 36 6.62 -1.38 -7.14
C VAL A 36 7.80 -0.96 -8.02
N ARG A 37 8.19 0.30 -7.91
CA ARG A 37 9.30 0.85 -8.70
C ARG A 37 9.98 1.97 -7.92
N SER A 38 11.28 2.14 -8.13
CA SER A 38 12.01 3.26 -7.54
C SER A 38 12.58 4.13 -8.64
N ASN A 39 12.68 5.44 -8.38
CA ASN A 39 13.30 6.34 -9.32
C ASN A 39 14.79 6.53 -8.97
N TYR A 40 15.50 7.27 -9.81
CA TYR A 40 16.93 7.53 -9.60
C TYR A 40 17.22 8.41 -8.37
N SER A 41 16.20 9.11 -7.87
CA SER A 41 16.33 9.87 -6.62
C SER A 41 16.19 9.00 -5.38
N GLY A 42 15.86 7.71 -5.55
CA GLY A 42 15.74 6.77 -4.45
C GLY A 42 14.36 6.72 -3.80
N HIS A 43 13.39 7.47 -4.31
CA HIS A 43 12.00 7.35 -3.84
C HIS A 43 11.38 6.08 -4.42
N CYS A 44 10.55 5.41 -3.62
CA CYS A 44 9.82 4.23 -4.06
C CYS A 44 8.36 4.60 -4.31
N TYR A 45 7.83 4.16 -5.44
CA TYR A 45 6.43 4.34 -5.81
C TYR A 45 5.79 2.98 -5.98
N MET A 46 4.53 2.84 -5.56
CA MET A 46 3.78 1.60 -5.72
C MET A 46 2.30 1.89 -5.77
N GLU A 47 1.53 0.86 -6.04
CA GLU A 47 0.09 0.88 -5.83
C GLU A 47 -0.24 -0.11 -4.72
N PHE A 48 -1.12 0.29 -3.82
CA PHE A 48 -1.72 -0.60 -2.84
C PHE A 48 -3.04 -1.08 -3.42
N VAL A 49 -3.26 -2.38 -3.40
CA VAL A 49 -4.49 -2.97 -3.91
C VAL A 49 -5.07 -3.92 -2.88
N GLN A 50 -6.38 -4.06 -2.94
CA GLN A 50 -7.10 -5.06 -2.16
C GLN A 50 -8.04 -5.80 -3.11
N LYS A 51 -8.03 -7.12 -3.02
CA LYS A 51 -8.86 -7.98 -3.86
C LYS A 51 -9.94 -8.63 -3.02
N ASP A 52 -11.09 -8.89 -3.65
CA ASP A 52 -12.14 -9.71 -3.06
C ASP A 52 -11.61 -11.14 -2.97
N PRO A 53 -11.63 -11.78 -1.77
CA PRO A 53 -11.12 -13.14 -1.62
C PRO A 53 -11.87 -14.18 -2.45
N ARG A 54 -13.12 -13.91 -2.83
CA ARG A 54 -13.96 -14.85 -3.59
C ARG A 54 -13.77 -14.74 -5.09
N SER A 55 -13.77 -13.51 -5.62
CA SER A 55 -13.73 -13.25 -7.06
C SER A 55 -12.37 -12.84 -7.59
N ASN A 56 -11.43 -12.53 -6.70
CA ASN A 56 -10.12 -11.98 -7.04
C ASN A 56 -10.19 -10.63 -7.78
N SER A 57 -11.34 -9.97 -7.73
CA SER A 57 -11.52 -8.64 -8.32
C SER A 57 -10.97 -7.57 -7.38
N LEU A 58 -10.44 -6.49 -7.97
CA LEU A 58 -9.99 -5.35 -7.16
C LEU A 58 -11.20 -4.65 -6.56
N ILE A 59 -11.14 -4.39 -5.25
CA ILE A 59 -12.18 -3.67 -4.52
C ILE A 59 -11.67 -2.36 -3.92
N ALA A 60 -10.36 -2.18 -3.83
CA ALA A 60 -9.77 -0.92 -3.38
C ALA A 60 -8.38 -0.76 -3.98
N LYS A 61 -8.01 0.49 -4.21
CA LYS A 61 -6.71 0.83 -4.80
C LYS A 61 -6.30 2.22 -4.34
N ALA A 62 -5.01 2.39 -4.07
CA ALA A 62 -4.45 3.70 -3.72
C ALA A 62 -3.01 3.77 -4.20
N ARG A 63 -2.59 4.94 -4.67
CA ARG A 63 -1.20 5.18 -4.98
C ARG A 63 -0.42 5.32 -3.67
N GLY A 64 0.79 4.76 -3.64
CA GLY A 64 1.66 4.84 -2.49
C GLY A 64 3.03 5.37 -2.85
N MET A 65 3.72 5.89 -1.85
CA MET A 65 5.07 6.40 -2.02
C MET A 65 5.84 6.22 -0.71
N ILE A 66 7.15 5.98 -0.85
CA ILE A 66 8.07 6.00 0.28
C ILE A 66 9.20 6.95 -0.09
N TRP A 67 9.40 8.00 0.71
CA TRP A 67 10.49 8.93 0.49
C TRP A 67 11.84 8.22 0.65
N SER A 68 12.85 8.67 -0.09
CA SER A 68 14.16 8.01 -0.13
C SER A 68 14.80 7.85 1.24
N ASN A 69 14.67 8.85 2.12
CA ASN A 69 15.24 8.81 3.46
C ASN A 69 14.59 7.74 4.35
N VAL A 70 13.36 7.36 4.07
CA VAL A 70 12.66 6.27 4.75
C VAL A 70 12.97 4.95 4.05
N TYR A 71 12.89 4.93 2.72
CA TYR A 71 13.06 3.72 1.92
C TYR A 71 14.44 3.09 2.08
N VAL A 72 15.48 3.91 2.20
CA VAL A 72 16.87 3.43 2.38
C VAL A 72 17.03 2.60 3.65
N ARG A 73 16.17 2.81 4.66
CA ARG A 73 16.16 2.06 5.92
C ARG A 73 15.10 0.96 5.92
N LEU A 74 13.93 1.27 5.40
CA LEU A 74 12.77 0.39 5.43
C LEU A 74 12.97 -0.87 4.60
N ARG A 75 13.48 -0.73 3.39
CA ARG A 75 13.68 -1.86 2.48
C ARG A 75 14.64 -2.91 3.04
N PRO A 76 15.87 -2.55 3.47
CA PRO A 76 16.79 -3.55 4.03
C PRO A 76 16.24 -4.19 5.30
N TYR A 77 15.60 -3.41 6.15
CA TYR A 77 14.96 -3.91 7.37
C TYR A 77 13.89 -4.96 7.04
N PHE A 78 12.99 -4.63 6.12
CA PHE A 78 11.93 -5.54 5.71
C PHE A 78 12.49 -6.83 5.09
N GLU A 79 13.45 -6.69 4.18
CA GLU A 79 14.02 -7.85 3.47
C GLU A 79 14.81 -8.75 4.41
N ARG A 80 15.48 -8.17 5.38
CA ARG A 80 16.21 -8.95 6.40
C ARG A 80 15.24 -9.70 7.31
N GLU A 81 14.19 -9.05 7.78
CA GLU A 81 13.25 -9.66 8.73
C GLU A 81 12.35 -10.71 8.08
N THR A 82 11.97 -10.52 6.83
CA THR A 82 11.04 -11.43 6.14
C THR A 82 11.75 -12.46 5.25
N GLY A 83 12.98 -12.20 4.85
CA GLY A 83 13.64 -13.00 3.82
C GLY A 83 13.00 -12.84 2.45
N GLN A 84 12.12 -11.85 2.28
CA GLN A 84 11.34 -11.61 1.07
C GLN A 84 11.72 -10.25 0.49
N ALA A 85 11.96 -10.20 -0.82
CA ALA A 85 12.22 -8.93 -1.50
C ALA A 85 10.98 -8.02 -1.45
N PHE A 86 11.21 -6.72 -1.35
CA PHE A 86 10.15 -5.71 -1.35
C PHE A 86 9.73 -5.45 -2.80
N VAL A 87 8.83 -6.28 -3.31
CA VAL A 87 8.43 -6.30 -4.72
C VAL A 87 6.91 -6.42 -4.85
N SER A 88 6.41 -6.24 -6.07
CA SER A 88 4.99 -6.43 -6.37
C SER A 88 4.54 -7.84 -6.05
N GLY A 89 3.30 -7.97 -5.58
CA GLY A 89 2.65 -9.25 -5.30
C GLY A 89 2.68 -9.68 -3.84
N ILE A 90 3.39 -8.98 -2.98
CA ILE A 90 3.42 -9.34 -1.55
C ILE A 90 2.40 -8.54 -0.77
N SER A 91 1.89 -9.14 0.30
CA SER A 91 0.98 -8.47 1.25
C SER A 91 1.77 -7.85 2.38
N VAL A 92 1.45 -6.62 2.70
CA VAL A 92 2.18 -5.83 3.70
C VAL A 92 1.23 -5.17 4.67
N LEU A 93 1.75 -4.86 5.86
CA LEU A 93 1.12 -3.98 6.83
C LEU A 93 2.02 -2.76 6.96
N VAL A 94 1.53 -1.62 6.50
CA VAL A 94 2.31 -0.39 6.46
C VAL A 94 1.61 0.71 7.25
N LYS A 95 2.42 1.56 7.86
CA LYS A 95 1.93 2.77 8.52
C LYS A 95 2.04 3.91 7.53
N VAL A 96 0.93 4.60 7.29
CA VAL A 96 0.85 5.61 6.23
C VAL A 96 0.24 6.91 6.74
N THR A 97 0.61 8.01 6.09
CA THR A 97 -0.14 9.26 6.16
C THR A 97 -1.03 9.34 4.92
N VAL A 98 -2.18 9.99 5.08
CA VAL A 98 -3.10 10.21 3.96
C VAL A 98 -2.84 11.59 3.41
N ASP A 99 -2.51 11.65 2.12
CA ASP A 99 -2.12 12.89 1.46
C ASP A 99 -2.98 13.17 0.24
N PHE A 100 -3.11 14.45 -0.09
CA PHE A 100 -3.78 14.90 -1.30
C PHE A 100 -2.98 16.03 -1.91
N HIS A 101 -2.72 15.95 -3.20
CA HIS A 101 -2.01 16.97 -3.96
C HIS A 101 -2.95 17.55 -5.02
N GLU A 102 -2.93 18.85 -5.21
CA GLU A 102 -3.84 19.52 -6.14
C GLU A 102 -3.74 18.96 -7.57
N LEU A 103 -2.55 18.52 -7.98
CA LEU A 103 -2.32 17.97 -9.31
C LEU A 103 -2.44 16.44 -9.35
N TYR A 104 -1.86 15.75 -8.37
CA TYR A 104 -1.72 14.28 -8.41
C TYR A 104 -2.82 13.54 -7.68
N GLY A 105 -3.59 14.23 -6.84
CA GLY A 105 -4.72 13.67 -6.12
C GLY A 105 -4.33 12.89 -4.88
N TYR A 106 -5.16 11.93 -4.53
CA TYR A 106 -5.04 11.11 -3.32
C TYR A 106 -3.86 10.15 -3.40
N SER A 107 -3.12 10.07 -2.30
CA SER A 107 -2.03 9.11 -2.17
C SER A 107 -1.73 8.81 -0.71
N LEU A 108 -1.00 7.71 -0.47
CA LEU A 108 -0.56 7.30 0.86
C LEU A 108 0.96 7.37 0.91
N THR A 109 1.50 8.00 1.96
CA THR A 109 2.95 8.05 2.19
C THR A 109 3.31 7.07 3.29
N VAL A 110 4.16 6.10 2.98
CA VAL A 110 4.58 5.07 3.94
C VAL A 110 5.65 5.65 4.86
N VAL A 111 5.43 5.50 6.16
CA VAL A 111 6.39 5.95 7.18
C VAL A 111 6.98 4.79 7.97
N ASP A 112 6.33 3.63 7.97
CA ASP A 112 6.80 2.45 8.68
C ASP A 112 6.19 1.18 8.10
N ILE A 113 6.74 0.02 8.44
CA ILE A 113 6.23 -1.28 7.99
C ILE A 113 6.36 -2.28 9.13
N ASP A 114 5.40 -3.22 9.22
CA ASP A 114 5.45 -4.32 10.15
C ASP A 114 5.75 -5.62 9.40
N PRO A 115 6.99 -6.12 9.43
CA PRO A 115 7.35 -7.34 8.70
C PRO A 115 6.67 -8.60 9.23
N THR A 116 6.22 -8.59 10.48
CA THR A 116 5.53 -9.74 11.10
C THR A 116 4.28 -10.13 10.33
N TYR A 117 3.54 -9.15 9.83
CA TYR A 117 2.34 -9.40 9.03
C TYR A 117 2.66 -10.18 7.76
N THR A 118 3.71 -9.78 7.03
CA THR A 118 4.12 -10.45 5.80
C THR A 118 4.57 -11.88 6.06
N ILE A 119 5.32 -12.09 7.13
CA ILE A 119 5.75 -13.44 7.56
C ILE A 119 4.54 -14.32 7.82
N GLY A 120 3.55 -13.81 8.57
CA GLY A 120 2.32 -14.53 8.87
C GLY A 120 1.50 -14.84 7.63
N ASP A 121 1.40 -13.88 6.69
CA ASP A 121 0.68 -14.07 5.44
C ASP A 121 1.34 -15.15 4.56
N MET A 122 2.66 -15.13 4.46
CA MET A 122 3.41 -16.14 3.73
C MET A 122 3.20 -17.53 4.33
N ALA A 123 3.22 -17.65 5.64
CA ALA A 123 2.99 -18.90 6.34
C ALA A 123 1.57 -19.43 6.09
N ARG A 124 0.56 -18.59 6.10
CA ARG A 124 -0.83 -18.96 5.81
C ARG A 124 -0.98 -19.44 4.37
N ARG A 125 -0.41 -18.75 3.42
CA ARG A 125 -0.46 -19.12 1.99
C ARG A 125 0.18 -20.49 1.76
N ARG A 126 1.33 -20.73 2.39
CA ARG A 126 2.00 -22.04 2.31
C ARG A 126 1.13 -23.16 2.87
N LYS A 127 0.49 -22.90 4.01
CA LYS A 127 -0.40 -23.87 4.66
C LYS A 127 -1.62 -24.19 3.79
N GLU A 128 -2.21 -23.19 3.17
CA GLU A 128 -3.36 -23.36 2.27
C GLU A 128 -2.99 -24.16 1.03
N ILE A 129 -1.83 -23.93 0.44
CA ILE A 129 -1.34 -24.66 -0.72
C ILE A 129 -1.14 -26.13 -0.37
N LEU A 130 -0.51 -26.42 0.76
CA LEU A 130 -0.29 -27.80 1.22
C LEU A 130 -1.60 -28.52 1.49
N LYS A 131 -2.55 -27.86 2.12
CA LYS A 131 -3.87 -28.41 2.37
C LYS A 131 -4.60 -28.73 1.08
N ARG A 132 -4.57 -27.84 0.10
CA ARG A 132 -5.21 -28.05 -1.20
C ARG A 132 -4.60 -29.23 -1.95
N LEU A 133 -3.27 -29.36 -1.93
CA LEU A 133 -2.58 -30.50 -2.56
C LEU A 133 -2.97 -31.82 -1.90
N ASP A 134 -3.11 -31.83 -0.59
CA ASP A 134 -3.55 -32.99 0.17
C ASP A 134 -4.99 -33.38 -0.19
N ASP A 135 -5.88 -32.37 -0.21
CA ASP A 135 -7.30 -32.58 -0.56
C ASP A 135 -7.46 -33.09 -2.00
N GLU A 136 -6.56 -32.72 -2.90
CA GLU A 136 -6.57 -33.18 -4.30
C GLU A 136 -5.91 -34.56 -4.48
N GLY A 137 -5.35 -35.14 -3.42
CA GLY A 137 -4.69 -36.44 -3.47
C GLY A 137 -3.35 -36.43 -4.17
N VAL A 138 -2.71 -35.25 -4.27
CA VAL A 138 -1.42 -35.09 -4.95
C VAL A 138 -0.27 -35.52 -4.06
N LEU A 139 -0.47 -35.44 -2.73
CA LEU A 139 0.52 -35.84 -1.73
C LEU A 139 0.25 -37.26 -1.25
N THR A 140 0.77 -38.17 -1.95
CA THR A 140 0.65 -39.61 -1.58
C THR A 140 2.00 -40.22 -1.33
#